data_48454dfe8fe59aeec92766d06c659cb6
#
_entry.id   48454dfe8fe59aeec92766d06c659cb6
#
_cell.length_a   1.000
_cell.length_b   1.000
_cell.length_c   1.000
_cell.angle_alpha   90.00
_cell.angle_beta   90.00
_cell.angle_gamma   90.00
#
_symmetry.space_group_name_H-M   'P 1'
#
loop_
_entity.id
_entity.type
_entity.pdbx_description
1 polymer ?
#
loop_
_entity_poly.entity_id
_entity_poly.type
_entity_poly.pdbx_seq_one_letter_code
_entity_poly.pdbx_strand_id
1 'polypeptide(L)'
;PRIVGETGGKDFVVAHPDCDRQGLLVALLRGAFEYQGQKCSAASRAYVPSSVWDAIRDDLVSEISKIKMGDASDFTNFMTAVIDQRAFDKISGYIDRAKSRDTCKVICGGGYDDSTGWFIEPTIIETSNPTSESMVEEIFGPVLTVYVYDDSDFDQVLTMCDEGSPYALTGSIFSSSEENIQKAYNALRF
;
A
#
# COMPACT_ATOMS: atom_id res chain seq x y z
N PRO A 1 -18.60 7.06 -30.95
CA PRO A 1 -17.81 7.72 -29.91
C PRO A 1 -16.72 6.78 -29.42
N ARG A 2 -15.53 7.32 -29.09
CA ARG A 2 -14.48 6.56 -28.39
C ARG A 2 -14.88 6.46 -26.92
N ILE A 3 -14.79 5.27 -26.36
CA ILE A 3 -15.00 5.04 -24.93
C ILE A 3 -13.64 4.68 -24.33
N VAL A 4 -13.25 5.39 -23.28
CA VAL A 4 -12.10 5.06 -22.44
C VAL A 4 -12.66 4.66 -21.08
N GLY A 5 -12.47 3.39 -20.71
CA GLY A 5 -12.87 2.87 -19.39
C GLY A 5 -11.64 2.77 -18.49
N GLU A 6 -11.74 3.33 -17.29
CA GLU A 6 -10.78 3.16 -16.22
C GLU A 6 -11.50 2.49 -15.06
N THR A 7 -11.18 1.23 -14.79
CA THR A 7 -12.01 0.36 -13.96
C THR A 7 -11.32 -0.17 -12.72
N GLY A 8 -10.07 0.20 -12.48
CA GLY A 8 -9.32 -0.21 -11.29
C GLY A 8 -7.84 0.13 -11.38
N GLY A 9 -7.13 -0.09 -10.29
CA GLY A 9 -5.70 0.07 -10.16
C GLY A 9 -5.14 -0.83 -9.06
N LYS A 10 -3.86 -1.14 -9.15
CA LYS A 10 -3.08 -1.78 -8.09
C LYS A 10 -1.73 -1.10 -8.04
N ASP A 11 -1.78 0.15 -7.60
CA ASP A 11 -0.66 1.06 -7.71
C ASP A 11 0.44 0.73 -6.71
N PHE A 12 1.64 1.00 -7.12
CA PHE A 12 2.84 0.52 -6.45
C PHE A 12 3.75 1.66 -5.97
N VAL A 13 4.52 1.35 -4.95
CA VAL A 13 5.70 2.11 -4.53
C VAL A 13 6.90 1.15 -4.60
N VAL A 14 7.95 1.52 -5.32
CA VAL A 14 9.22 0.79 -5.32
C VAL A 14 10.30 1.70 -4.78
N ALA A 15 10.97 1.29 -3.71
CA ALA A 15 12.10 1.99 -3.13
C ALA A 15 13.41 1.28 -3.47
N HIS A 16 14.47 2.04 -3.74
CA HIS A 16 15.84 1.57 -3.85
C HIS A 16 16.59 1.83 -2.51
N PRO A 17 17.65 1.08 -2.16
CA PRO A 17 18.41 1.30 -0.91
C PRO A 17 18.93 2.71 -0.68
N ASP A 18 19.16 3.49 -1.74
CA ASP A 18 19.64 4.89 -1.67
C ASP A 18 18.53 5.93 -1.51
N CYS A 19 17.28 5.52 -1.33
CA CYS A 19 16.14 6.44 -1.28
C CYS A 19 16.15 7.36 -0.06
N ASP A 20 15.46 8.50 -0.17
CA ASP A 20 15.08 9.32 0.97
C ASP A 20 14.07 8.57 1.85
N ARG A 21 14.54 8.08 3.00
CA ARG A 21 13.75 7.29 3.94
C ARG A 21 12.58 8.06 4.53
N GLN A 22 12.80 9.34 4.86
CA GLN A 22 11.74 10.17 5.44
C GLN A 22 10.66 10.49 4.39
N GLY A 23 11.07 10.82 3.18
CA GLY A 23 10.16 11.02 2.06
C GLY A 23 9.35 9.76 1.76
N LEU A 24 9.99 8.58 1.76
CA LEU A 24 9.31 7.30 1.58
C LEU A 24 8.28 7.02 2.68
N LEU A 25 8.63 7.23 3.96
CA LEU A 25 7.72 7.03 5.09
C LEU A 25 6.45 7.87 4.92
N VAL A 26 6.61 9.17 4.63
CA VAL A 26 5.47 10.07 4.42
C VAL A 26 4.63 9.65 3.22
N ALA A 27 5.27 9.23 2.13
CA ALA A 27 4.58 8.78 0.92
C ALA A 27 3.77 7.49 1.16
N LEU A 28 4.32 6.52 1.89
CA LEU A 28 3.60 5.30 2.27
C LEU A 28 2.39 5.60 3.13
N LEU A 29 2.55 6.46 4.17
CA LEU A 29 1.46 6.83 5.06
C LEU A 29 0.35 7.57 4.32
N ARG A 30 0.70 8.65 3.61
CA ARG A 30 -0.28 9.48 2.92
C ARG A 30 -0.89 8.78 1.71
N GLY A 31 -0.04 8.13 0.92
CA GLY A 31 -0.46 7.45 -0.30
C GLY A 31 -1.41 6.28 -0.05
N ALA A 32 -1.25 5.55 1.06
CA ALA A 32 -2.08 4.40 1.37
C ALA A 32 -3.37 4.74 2.13
N PHE A 33 -3.35 5.76 3.00
CA PHE A 33 -4.42 5.93 3.98
C PHE A 33 -5.27 7.19 3.78
N GLU A 34 -4.78 8.17 3.01
CA GLU A 34 -5.57 9.35 2.67
C GLU A 34 -6.86 8.94 1.97
N TYR A 35 -7.99 9.51 2.42
CA TYR A 35 -9.33 9.14 1.94
C TYR A 35 -9.64 7.63 2.08
N GLN A 36 -9.16 7.01 3.16
CA GLN A 36 -9.31 5.57 3.47
C GLN A 36 -8.77 4.64 2.38
N GLY A 37 -7.76 5.09 1.60
CA GLY A 37 -7.24 4.32 0.47
C GLY A 37 -8.24 4.10 -0.68
N GLN A 38 -9.35 4.83 -0.69
CA GLN A 38 -10.41 4.70 -1.70
C GLN A 38 -10.13 5.58 -2.91
N LYS A 39 -8.94 5.44 -3.49
CA LYS A 39 -8.51 6.08 -4.72
C LYS A 39 -7.94 5.04 -5.66
N CYS A 40 -8.25 5.11 -6.95
CA CYS A 40 -7.63 4.27 -7.97
C CYS A 40 -6.10 4.42 -7.98
N SER A 41 -5.58 5.59 -7.59
CA SER A 41 -4.17 5.95 -7.48
C SER A 41 -3.57 5.79 -6.07
N ALA A 42 -4.27 5.19 -5.10
CA ALA A 42 -3.73 4.97 -3.76
C ALA A 42 -2.59 3.97 -3.78
N ALA A 43 -1.55 4.20 -2.97
CA ALA A 43 -0.49 3.23 -2.76
C ALA A 43 -1.07 1.97 -2.10
N SER A 44 -1.08 0.87 -2.82
CA SER A 44 -1.73 -0.37 -2.40
C SER A 44 -0.73 -1.49 -2.13
N ARG A 45 0.43 -1.45 -2.79
CA ARG A 45 1.55 -2.36 -2.60
C ARG A 45 2.87 -1.59 -2.61
N ALA A 46 3.81 -2.02 -1.77
CA ALA A 46 5.13 -1.42 -1.69
C ALA A 46 6.20 -2.52 -1.75
N TYR A 47 7.26 -2.24 -2.50
CA TYR A 47 8.47 -3.05 -2.55
C TYR A 47 9.58 -2.24 -1.89
N VAL A 48 10.06 -2.71 -0.74
CA VAL A 48 10.99 -1.95 0.09
C VAL A 48 12.22 -2.80 0.41
N PRO A 49 13.45 -2.30 0.18
CA PRO A 49 14.64 -3.06 0.51
C PRO A 49 14.80 -3.25 2.01
N SER A 50 15.39 -4.36 2.43
CA SER A 50 15.49 -4.76 3.83
C SER A 50 16.17 -3.70 4.69
N SER A 51 17.27 -3.09 4.22
CA SER A 51 17.97 -2.04 4.97
C SER A 51 17.15 -0.76 5.18
N VAL A 52 16.26 -0.45 4.24
CA VAL A 52 15.35 0.70 4.33
C VAL A 52 14.18 0.35 5.25
N TRP A 53 13.60 -0.86 5.07
CA TRP A 53 12.46 -1.30 5.87
C TRP A 53 12.80 -1.38 7.36
N ASP A 54 13.94 -1.97 7.71
CA ASP A 54 14.42 -2.04 9.10
C ASP A 54 14.59 -0.65 9.73
N ALA A 55 14.94 0.34 8.92
CA ALA A 55 15.15 1.70 9.39
C ALA A 55 13.85 2.51 9.57
N ILE A 56 12.78 2.22 8.81
CA ILE A 56 11.56 3.07 8.82
C ILE A 56 10.34 2.37 9.42
N ARG A 57 10.33 1.04 9.53
CA ARG A 57 9.14 0.26 9.90
C ARG A 57 8.52 0.71 11.22
N ASP A 58 9.32 0.84 12.26
CA ASP A 58 8.81 1.16 13.60
C ASP A 58 8.31 2.61 13.66
N ASP A 59 8.97 3.53 12.98
CA ASP A 59 8.53 4.92 12.86
C ASP A 59 7.23 5.01 12.06
N LEU A 60 7.11 4.25 10.96
CA LEU A 60 5.88 4.21 10.15
C LEU A 60 4.70 3.68 10.97
N VAL A 61 4.88 2.58 11.71
CA VAL A 61 3.86 2.03 12.62
C VAL A 61 3.47 3.05 13.68
N SER A 62 4.46 3.75 14.27
CA SER A 62 4.22 4.80 15.26
C SER A 62 3.40 5.97 14.68
N GLU A 63 3.71 6.43 13.46
CA GLU A 63 2.96 7.52 12.82
C GLU A 63 1.53 7.08 12.45
N ILE A 64 1.35 5.85 11.97
CA ILE A 64 0.02 5.29 11.67
C ILE A 64 -0.84 5.20 12.92
N SER A 65 -0.26 4.83 14.07
CA SER A 65 -0.99 4.74 15.34
C SER A 65 -1.53 6.08 15.84
N LYS A 66 -1.02 7.20 15.32
CA LYS A 66 -1.48 8.56 15.63
C LYS A 66 -2.63 9.03 14.73
N ILE A 67 -2.95 8.28 13.68
CA ILE A 67 -4.03 8.62 12.77
C ILE A 67 -5.36 8.60 13.53
N LYS A 68 -6.01 9.76 13.56
CA LYS A 68 -7.36 9.88 14.12
C LYS A 68 -8.40 9.43 13.10
N MET A 69 -9.33 8.62 13.57
CA MET A 69 -10.50 8.17 12.81
C MET A 69 -11.77 8.60 13.50
N GLY A 70 -12.77 9.01 12.74
CA GLY A 70 -14.06 9.43 13.30
C GLY A 70 -15.01 10.02 12.27
N ASP A 71 -15.96 10.80 12.76
CA ASP A 71 -16.98 11.46 11.92
C ASP A 71 -16.36 12.42 10.90
N ALA A 72 -16.87 12.40 9.67
CA ALA A 72 -16.38 13.23 8.57
C ALA A 72 -16.64 14.73 8.78
N SER A 73 -17.57 15.12 9.68
CA SER A 73 -17.82 16.52 10.05
C SER A 73 -16.75 17.10 10.98
N ASP A 74 -15.96 16.24 11.65
CA ASP A 74 -14.82 16.65 12.47
C ASP A 74 -13.53 16.61 11.64
N PHE A 75 -13.10 17.78 11.14
CA PHE A 75 -11.91 17.94 10.33
C PHE A 75 -10.58 17.68 11.06
N THR A 76 -10.61 17.35 12.35
CA THR A 76 -9.41 16.85 13.05
C THR A 76 -9.16 15.36 12.77
N ASN A 77 -10.14 14.62 12.23
CA ASN A 77 -9.99 13.26 11.81
C ASN A 77 -9.28 13.18 10.44
N PHE A 78 -8.24 12.37 10.35
CA PHE A 78 -7.55 12.12 9.09
C PHE A 78 -8.31 11.11 8.23
N MET A 79 -8.96 10.14 8.86
CA MET A 79 -9.73 9.08 8.21
C MET A 79 -11.14 9.00 8.80
N THR A 80 -12.05 8.48 7.98
CA THR A 80 -13.45 8.23 8.36
C THR A 80 -13.86 6.82 7.93
N ALA A 81 -15.15 6.51 7.92
CA ALA A 81 -15.67 5.23 7.45
C ALA A 81 -15.42 5.02 5.95
N VAL A 82 -15.32 3.76 5.51
CA VAL A 82 -15.38 3.40 4.10
C VAL A 82 -16.80 3.58 3.55
N ILE A 83 -16.95 3.57 2.21
CA ILE A 83 -18.14 4.09 1.55
C ILE A 83 -19.45 3.36 1.88
N ASP A 84 -19.41 2.04 2.05
CA ASP A 84 -20.61 1.23 2.31
C ASP A 84 -20.27 -0.12 2.94
N GLN A 85 -21.31 -0.89 3.33
CA GLN A 85 -21.19 -2.24 3.90
C GLN A 85 -20.43 -3.19 2.96
N ARG A 86 -20.67 -3.08 1.65
CA ARG A 86 -20.01 -3.97 0.68
C ARG A 86 -18.50 -3.76 0.65
N ALA A 87 -18.07 -2.49 0.72
CA ALA A 87 -16.66 -2.15 0.83
C ALA A 87 -16.07 -2.66 2.15
N PHE A 88 -16.79 -2.45 3.26
CA PHE A 88 -16.40 -2.93 4.58
C PHE A 88 -16.19 -4.46 4.60
N ASP A 89 -17.18 -5.24 4.12
CA ASP A 89 -17.11 -6.71 4.08
C ASP A 89 -15.96 -7.20 3.18
N LYS A 90 -15.78 -6.54 2.04
CA LYS A 90 -14.67 -6.86 1.12
C LYS A 90 -13.32 -6.65 1.80
N ILE A 91 -13.09 -5.47 2.38
CA ILE A 91 -11.80 -5.08 2.94
C ILE A 91 -11.48 -5.88 4.20
N SER A 92 -12.43 -6.04 5.13
CA SER A 92 -12.26 -6.87 6.33
C SER A 92 -11.94 -8.32 5.98
N GLY A 93 -12.58 -8.85 4.94
CA GLY A 93 -12.27 -10.18 4.42
C GLY A 93 -10.83 -10.34 3.92
N TYR A 94 -10.25 -9.34 3.27
CA TYR A 94 -8.82 -9.36 2.89
C TYR A 94 -7.90 -9.36 4.12
N ILE A 95 -8.23 -8.54 5.12
CA ILE A 95 -7.47 -8.48 6.38
C ILE A 95 -7.49 -9.83 7.10
N ASP A 96 -8.65 -10.46 7.20
CA ASP A 96 -8.79 -11.76 7.88
C ASP A 96 -8.06 -12.88 7.14
N ARG A 97 -8.14 -12.90 5.82
CA ARG A 97 -7.36 -13.85 5.02
C ARG A 97 -5.86 -13.64 5.16
N ALA A 98 -5.40 -12.39 5.23
CA ALA A 98 -3.99 -12.10 5.48
C ALA A 98 -3.54 -12.58 6.86
N LYS A 99 -4.36 -12.38 7.92
CA LYS A 99 -4.07 -12.89 9.27
C LYS A 99 -3.97 -14.41 9.34
N SER A 100 -4.64 -15.13 8.44
CA SER A 100 -4.66 -16.59 8.40
C SER A 100 -3.55 -17.24 7.58
N ARG A 101 -2.71 -16.45 6.88
CA ARG A 101 -1.66 -16.95 6.00
C ARG A 101 -0.29 -16.84 6.63
N ASP A 102 0.48 -17.91 6.66
CA ASP A 102 1.85 -17.95 7.20
C ASP A 102 2.82 -17.00 6.47
N THR A 103 2.53 -16.66 5.21
CA THR A 103 3.34 -15.73 4.40
C THR A 103 3.01 -14.25 4.64
N CYS A 104 1.99 -13.95 5.44
CA CYS A 104 1.54 -12.60 5.71
C CYS A 104 1.54 -12.31 7.22
N LYS A 105 1.92 -11.09 7.57
CA LYS A 105 1.89 -10.60 8.95
C LYS A 105 1.26 -9.22 8.99
N VAL A 106 0.16 -9.05 9.69
CA VAL A 106 -0.39 -7.73 9.99
C VAL A 106 0.48 -7.10 11.08
N ILE A 107 1.21 -6.05 10.74
CA ILE A 107 2.15 -5.38 11.64
C ILE A 107 1.58 -4.11 12.27
N CYS A 108 0.50 -3.57 11.69
CA CYS A 108 -0.21 -2.40 12.20
C CYS A 108 -1.68 -2.48 11.82
N GLY A 109 -2.57 -1.99 12.66
CA GLY A 109 -4.00 -2.00 12.43
C GLY A 109 -4.61 -3.40 12.39
N GLY A 110 -5.49 -3.64 11.44
CA GLY A 110 -6.17 -4.91 11.25
C GLY A 110 -7.49 -5.03 12.02
N GLY A 111 -7.88 -3.98 12.75
CA GLY A 111 -9.19 -3.87 13.39
C GLY A 111 -10.22 -3.24 12.44
N TYR A 112 -11.49 -3.54 12.71
CA TYR A 112 -12.62 -2.95 12.02
C TYR A 112 -13.88 -3.02 12.89
N ASP A 113 -14.79 -2.04 12.73
CA ASP A 113 -16.01 -1.91 13.53
C ASP A 113 -17.13 -1.29 12.68
N ASP A 114 -18.26 -1.95 12.60
CA ASP A 114 -19.47 -1.48 11.91
C ASP A 114 -20.61 -1.08 12.85
N SER A 115 -20.35 -1.00 14.15
CA SER A 115 -21.38 -0.68 15.16
C SER A 115 -21.92 0.76 15.06
N THR A 116 -21.10 1.71 14.61
CA THR A 116 -21.46 3.12 14.43
C THR A 116 -21.22 3.63 13.01
N GLY A 117 -20.57 2.85 12.17
CA GLY A 117 -20.18 3.16 10.80
C GLY A 117 -19.15 2.16 10.32
N TRP A 118 -18.89 2.12 9.04
CA TRP A 118 -18.01 1.13 8.41
C TRP A 118 -16.53 1.52 8.58
N PHE A 119 -16.04 1.47 9.82
CA PHE A 119 -14.68 1.87 10.15
C PHE A 119 -13.70 0.72 9.99
N ILE A 120 -12.59 0.98 9.31
CA ILE A 120 -11.48 0.03 9.13
C ILE A 120 -10.19 0.75 9.49
N GLU A 121 -9.41 0.16 10.39
CA GLU A 121 -8.12 0.72 10.80
C GLU A 121 -7.13 0.75 9.65
N PRO A 122 -6.29 1.80 9.56
CA PRO A 122 -5.17 1.81 8.63
C PRO A 122 -4.26 0.62 8.91
N THR A 123 -4.12 -0.25 7.91
CA THR A 123 -3.54 -1.58 8.08
C THR A 123 -2.31 -1.77 7.20
N ILE A 124 -1.22 -2.25 7.78
CA ILE A 124 -0.05 -2.73 7.04
C ILE A 124 0.05 -4.24 7.14
N ILE A 125 0.16 -4.87 5.98
CA ILE A 125 0.46 -6.29 5.82
C ILE A 125 1.89 -6.41 5.30
N GLU A 126 2.79 -7.02 6.06
CA GLU A 126 4.10 -7.44 5.58
C GLU A 126 3.98 -8.85 4.99
N THR A 127 4.51 -9.08 3.80
CA THR A 127 4.45 -10.38 3.14
C THR A 127 5.81 -10.84 2.62
N SER A 128 6.07 -12.15 2.74
CA SER A 128 7.21 -12.80 2.10
C SER A 128 6.88 -13.35 0.69
N ASN A 129 5.61 -13.22 0.26
CA ASN A 129 5.16 -13.69 -1.05
C ASN A 129 4.74 -12.50 -1.93
N PRO A 130 5.53 -12.14 -2.97
CA PRO A 130 5.22 -11.01 -3.85
C PRO A 130 3.96 -11.22 -4.71
N THR A 131 3.44 -12.46 -4.78
CA THR A 131 2.20 -12.80 -5.48
C THR A 131 1.04 -13.08 -4.53
N SER A 132 1.15 -12.66 -3.26
CA SER A 132 0.03 -12.79 -2.32
C SER A 132 -1.19 -12.01 -2.82
N GLU A 133 -2.38 -12.47 -2.44
CA GLU A 133 -3.66 -11.87 -2.85
C GLU A 133 -3.68 -10.35 -2.62
N SER A 134 -3.17 -9.91 -1.47
CA SER A 134 -3.12 -8.49 -1.11
C SER A 134 -2.07 -7.67 -1.90
N MET A 135 -1.11 -8.33 -2.56
CA MET A 135 -0.18 -7.69 -3.51
C MET A 135 -0.75 -7.59 -4.92
N VAL A 136 -1.65 -8.48 -5.30
CA VAL A 136 -2.15 -8.62 -6.68
C VAL A 136 -3.48 -7.92 -6.88
N GLU A 137 -4.42 -8.05 -5.93
CA GLU A 137 -5.79 -7.60 -6.09
C GLU A 137 -6.04 -6.19 -5.54
N GLU A 138 -6.89 -5.43 -6.22
CA GLU A 138 -7.32 -4.11 -5.78
C GLU A 138 -8.28 -4.24 -4.59
N ILE A 139 -7.82 -3.89 -3.39
CA ILE A 139 -8.62 -3.91 -2.17
C ILE A 139 -9.55 -2.69 -2.11
N PHE A 140 -9.07 -1.52 -2.49
CA PHE A 140 -9.77 -0.23 -2.48
C PHE A 140 -10.18 0.19 -1.06
N GLY A 141 -9.22 0.10 -0.15
CA GLY A 141 -9.40 0.38 1.28
C GLY A 141 -8.07 0.74 1.95
N PRO A 142 -8.08 1.03 3.26
CA PRO A 142 -6.91 1.48 3.99
C PRO A 142 -5.95 0.32 4.32
N VAL A 143 -5.49 -0.37 3.31
CA VAL A 143 -4.61 -1.54 3.41
C VAL A 143 -3.42 -1.38 2.48
N LEU A 144 -2.23 -1.30 3.07
CA LEU A 144 -0.95 -1.32 2.36
C LEU A 144 -0.28 -2.67 2.56
N THR A 145 0.10 -3.33 1.48
CA THR A 145 0.91 -4.55 1.56
C THR A 145 2.34 -4.25 1.19
N VAL A 146 3.28 -4.66 2.05
CA VAL A 146 4.71 -4.44 1.87
C VAL A 146 5.41 -5.77 1.64
N TYR A 147 6.12 -5.87 0.52
CA TYR A 147 7.07 -6.93 0.24
C TYR A 147 8.48 -6.41 0.50
N VAL A 148 9.18 -7.07 1.44
CA VAL A 148 10.55 -6.72 1.80
C VAL A 148 11.51 -7.57 0.97
N TYR A 149 12.44 -6.93 0.27
CA TYR A 149 13.37 -7.59 -0.62
C TYR A 149 14.84 -7.35 -0.21
N ASP A 150 15.77 -8.23 -0.64
CA ASP A 150 17.20 -8.04 -0.42
C ASP A 150 17.73 -6.84 -1.20
N ASP A 151 18.55 -6.00 -0.59
CA ASP A 151 19.07 -4.75 -1.18
C ASP A 151 19.74 -4.96 -2.55
N SER A 152 20.23 -6.16 -2.85
CA SER A 152 20.85 -6.51 -4.14
C SER A 152 19.85 -6.81 -5.27
N ASP A 153 18.56 -6.99 -4.95
CA ASP A 153 17.58 -7.58 -5.87
C ASP A 153 16.70 -6.56 -6.60
N PHE A 154 17.12 -5.28 -6.65
CA PHE A 154 16.32 -4.20 -7.24
C PHE A 154 15.83 -4.51 -8.67
N ASP A 155 16.69 -5.05 -9.54
CA ASP A 155 16.34 -5.38 -10.93
C ASP A 155 15.27 -6.47 -10.99
N GLN A 156 15.38 -7.49 -10.13
CA GLN A 156 14.41 -8.56 -10.04
C GLN A 156 13.05 -8.04 -9.52
N VAL A 157 13.10 -7.12 -8.56
CA VAL A 157 11.90 -6.50 -7.97
C VAL A 157 11.15 -5.65 -8.99
N LEU A 158 11.83 -4.94 -9.89
CA LEU A 158 11.18 -4.23 -10.98
C LEU A 158 10.36 -5.18 -11.86
N THR A 159 10.93 -6.34 -12.20
CA THR A 159 10.21 -7.38 -12.95
C THR A 159 9.01 -7.92 -12.15
N MET A 160 9.20 -8.23 -10.87
CA MET A 160 8.12 -8.69 -9.99
C MET A 160 6.99 -7.65 -9.87
N CYS A 161 7.34 -6.37 -9.82
CA CYS A 161 6.38 -5.27 -9.76
C CYS A 161 5.57 -5.17 -11.06
N ASP A 162 6.24 -5.22 -12.21
CA ASP A 162 5.61 -5.12 -13.52
C ASP A 162 4.65 -6.29 -13.82
N GLU A 163 5.07 -7.51 -13.45
CA GLU A 163 4.29 -8.73 -13.69
C GLU A 163 3.28 -9.04 -12.58
N GLY A 164 3.44 -8.42 -11.41
CA GLY A 164 2.73 -8.79 -10.18
C GLY A 164 1.24 -8.47 -10.15
N SER A 165 0.73 -7.65 -11.08
CA SER A 165 -0.70 -7.37 -11.22
C SER A 165 -1.05 -7.11 -12.68
N PRO A 166 -2.23 -7.52 -13.14
CA PRO A 166 -2.65 -7.29 -14.52
C PRO A 166 -2.98 -5.82 -14.81
N TYR A 167 -3.06 -4.98 -13.79
CA TYR A 167 -3.40 -3.56 -13.91
C TYR A 167 -2.67 -2.72 -12.86
N ALA A 168 -2.30 -1.53 -13.28
CA ALA A 168 -1.92 -0.40 -12.44
C ALA A 168 -2.30 0.90 -13.18
N LEU A 169 -2.57 1.96 -12.44
CA LEU A 169 -2.85 3.27 -13.00
C LEU A 169 -1.63 4.17 -12.93
N THR A 170 -0.92 4.11 -11.81
CA THR A 170 0.27 4.90 -11.53
C THR A 170 1.21 4.15 -10.59
N GLY A 171 2.41 4.66 -10.42
CA GLY A 171 3.39 4.14 -9.48
C GLY A 171 4.38 5.22 -9.05
N SER A 172 5.15 4.91 -8.02
CA SER A 172 6.19 5.78 -7.49
C SER A 172 7.49 5.04 -7.32
N ILE A 173 8.58 5.67 -7.75
CA ILE A 173 9.95 5.17 -7.59
C ILE A 173 10.71 6.09 -6.63
N PHE A 174 11.30 5.53 -5.59
CA PHE A 174 12.10 6.23 -4.61
C PHE A 174 13.57 5.82 -4.77
N SER A 175 14.38 6.69 -5.32
CA SER A 175 15.84 6.58 -5.43
C SER A 175 16.46 7.97 -5.48
N SER A 176 17.69 8.11 -4.98
CA SER A 176 18.50 9.31 -5.13
C SER A 176 19.34 9.30 -6.42
N SER A 177 19.37 8.19 -7.14
CA SER A 177 20.10 7.99 -8.38
C SER A 177 19.18 8.14 -9.59
N GLU A 178 19.50 9.07 -10.48
CA GLU A 178 18.79 9.22 -11.76
C GLU A 178 18.91 7.96 -12.63
N GLU A 179 20.04 7.26 -12.56
CA GLU A 179 20.25 5.98 -13.26
C GLU A 179 19.24 4.92 -12.83
N ASN A 180 19.02 4.77 -11.51
CA ASN A 180 18.04 3.81 -10.97
C ASN A 180 16.61 4.21 -11.32
N ILE A 181 16.29 5.51 -11.29
CA ILE A 181 14.99 6.03 -11.72
C ILE A 181 14.76 5.72 -13.20
N GLN A 182 15.74 5.96 -14.06
CA GLN A 182 15.64 5.67 -15.49
C GLN A 182 15.54 4.17 -15.78
N LYS A 183 16.26 3.35 -15.00
CA LYS A 183 16.14 1.88 -15.08
C LYS A 183 14.72 1.43 -14.77
N ALA A 184 14.15 1.93 -13.67
CA ALA A 184 12.77 1.62 -13.30
C ALA A 184 11.77 2.09 -14.36
N TYR A 185 11.92 3.30 -14.87
CA TYR A 185 11.09 3.84 -15.95
C TYR A 185 11.09 2.96 -17.21
N ASN A 186 12.23 2.39 -17.56
CA ASN A 186 12.35 1.52 -18.74
C ASN A 186 11.81 0.10 -18.49
N ALA A 187 11.79 -0.36 -17.23
CA ALA A 187 11.35 -1.71 -16.87
C ALA A 187 9.84 -1.82 -16.64
N LEU A 188 9.20 -0.76 -16.15
CA LEU A 188 7.80 -0.75 -15.75
C LEU A 188 6.92 -0.25 -16.89
N ARG A 189 5.82 -0.94 -17.15
CA ARG A 189 4.84 -0.60 -18.21
C ARG A 189 3.86 0.50 -17.80
N PHE A 190 3.64 0.68 -16.49
CA PHE A 190 2.64 1.57 -15.93
C PHE A 190 3.25 2.68 -15.08
#